data_6db6b2dae0533858d0a0ed837408935a
#
_entry.id   6db6b2dae0533858d0a0ed837408935a
#
_cell.length_a   1.000
_cell.length_b   1.000
_cell.length_c   1.000
_cell.angle_alpha   90.00
_cell.angle_beta   90.00
_cell.angle_gamma   90.00
#
_symmetry.space_group_name_H-M   'P 1'
#
loop_
_entity.id
_entity.type
_entity.pdbx_description
1 polymer ?
#
loop_
_entity_poly.entity_id
_entity_poly.type
_entity_poly.pdbx_seq_one_letter_code
_entity_poly.pdbx_strand_id
1 'polypeptide(L)'
;MLYGEIDRGVFGKIRGSMQYQNIVEGKFLDRPNRFIAHVEIEGKEETVHVKNTGRCKELLLPGVKVYLEKSGNPNRKTAFDLVAVEKAGLGLVNIDSQAPNQVVLEWLRVFAFEKLKPEYVFRDSRVDFYMERDMALPEAFWEYGEREEINGKEQRVENIRMQHQEILNVSGNIRKYLLEVKGCTLERDGIGYFPDAPTERGVKHLRELTKAIQEGYIAILAFVIAMPKVSMVYPNVETHKAFGDALEEARQAGVKILYLPCTVTKEGMWISS
;
A
#
# COMPACT_ATOMS: atom_id res chain seq x y z
N MET A 1 -4.10 -4.56 -35.40
CA MET A 1 -5.38 -3.97 -35.00
C MET A 1 -6.05 -4.92 -34.02
N LEU A 2 -6.04 -4.55 -32.76
CA LEU A 2 -6.99 -4.91 -31.70
C LEU A 2 -6.39 -4.42 -30.37
N TYR A 3 -6.37 -3.10 -30.20
CA TYR A 3 -6.24 -2.51 -28.86
C TYR A 3 -7.59 -2.75 -28.17
N GLY A 4 -7.68 -3.79 -27.33
CA GLY A 4 -8.80 -3.94 -26.43
C GLY A 4 -8.75 -2.76 -25.45
N GLU A 5 -9.72 -1.85 -25.55
CA GLU A 5 -10.04 -0.91 -24.49
C GLU A 5 -10.26 -1.72 -23.21
N ILE A 6 -9.41 -1.50 -22.21
CA ILE A 6 -9.68 -2.03 -20.87
C ILE A 6 -10.89 -1.25 -20.39
N ASP A 7 -12.02 -1.92 -20.37
CA ASP A 7 -13.30 -1.35 -19.92
C ASP A 7 -13.12 -0.85 -18.48
N ARG A 8 -13.27 0.46 -18.24
CA ARG A 8 -13.22 1.10 -16.94
C ARG A 8 -14.21 0.49 -15.92
N GLY A 9 -15.22 -0.23 -16.41
CA GLY A 9 -16.16 -1.00 -15.59
C GLY A 9 -15.57 -2.28 -14.98
N VAL A 10 -14.43 -2.77 -15.44
CA VAL A 10 -13.79 -3.99 -14.94
C VAL A 10 -13.16 -3.78 -13.56
N PHE A 11 -12.65 -2.58 -13.26
CA PHE A 11 -12.07 -2.28 -11.95
C PHE A 11 -13.10 -2.30 -10.80
N GLY A 12 -14.37 -2.01 -11.08
CA GLY A 12 -15.45 -2.04 -10.07
C GLY A 12 -16.01 -3.43 -9.74
N LYS A 13 -15.59 -4.50 -10.43
CA LYS A 13 -16.14 -5.87 -10.30
C LYS A 13 -15.09 -6.98 -10.24
N ILE A 14 -13.85 -6.70 -9.86
CA ILE A 14 -12.90 -7.77 -9.59
C ILE A 14 -13.37 -8.48 -8.32
N ARG A 15 -14.12 -9.57 -8.50
CA ARG A 15 -14.39 -10.56 -7.46
C ARG A 15 -13.07 -11.23 -7.11
N GLY A 16 -12.41 -10.77 -6.08
CA GLY A 16 -11.10 -11.21 -5.63
C GLY A 16 -10.46 -10.17 -4.72
N SER A 17 -11.22 -9.14 -4.32
CA SER A 17 -10.75 -8.16 -3.35
C SER A 17 -10.42 -8.85 -2.03
N MET A 18 -9.33 -8.41 -1.40
CA MET A 18 -8.96 -8.82 -0.06
C MET A 18 -10.17 -8.67 0.87
N GLN A 19 -10.64 -9.79 1.42
CA GLN A 19 -11.84 -9.86 2.25
C GLN A 19 -11.56 -10.53 3.58
N TYR A 20 -12.10 -9.93 4.62
CA TYR A 20 -12.17 -10.50 5.95
C TYR A 20 -13.42 -11.37 6.10
N GLN A 21 -13.32 -12.37 6.94
CA GLN A 21 -14.43 -13.27 7.26
C GLN A 21 -14.89 -13.04 8.70
N ASN A 22 -16.20 -13.21 8.95
CA ASN A 22 -16.74 -13.18 10.32
C ASN A 22 -16.34 -11.90 11.11
N ILE A 23 -16.58 -10.73 10.52
CA ILE A 23 -16.28 -9.45 11.15
C ILE A 23 -17.26 -9.18 12.30
N VAL A 24 -16.69 -8.76 13.43
CA VAL A 24 -17.41 -8.24 14.58
C VAL A 24 -17.02 -6.80 14.87
N GLU A 25 -17.94 -6.04 15.44
CA GLU A 25 -17.69 -4.68 15.92
C GLU A 25 -17.30 -4.70 17.38
N GLY A 26 -16.39 -3.80 17.77
CA GLY A 26 -15.98 -3.64 19.14
C GLY A 26 -15.62 -2.19 19.45
N LYS A 27 -15.38 -1.94 20.74
CA LYS A 27 -14.94 -0.65 21.25
C LYS A 27 -13.53 -0.79 21.79
N PHE A 28 -12.59 -0.07 21.24
CA PHE A 28 -11.20 -0.09 21.65
C PHE A 28 -11.06 0.44 23.09
N LEU A 29 -10.33 -0.28 23.94
CA LEU A 29 -10.05 0.12 25.30
C LEU A 29 -8.62 0.65 25.44
N ASP A 30 -7.64 -0.23 25.22
CA ASP A 30 -6.22 0.13 25.28
C ASP A 30 -5.34 -0.82 24.43
N ARG A 31 -4.05 -0.48 24.33
CA ARG A 31 -3.04 -1.27 23.60
C ARG A 31 -1.78 -1.38 24.45
N PRO A 32 -1.66 -2.42 25.30
CA PRO A 32 -0.54 -2.59 26.23
C PRO A 32 0.80 -2.82 25.53
N ASN A 33 0.78 -3.39 24.32
CA ASN A 33 1.97 -3.56 23.49
C ASN A 33 1.62 -3.55 21.99
N ARG A 34 2.65 -3.66 21.11
CA ARG A 34 2.44 -3.58 19.66
C ARG A 34 1.61 -4.72 19.04
N PHE A 35 1.41 -5.83 19.75
CA PHE A 35 0.75 -7.02 19.21
C PHE A 35 -0.62 -7.28 19.83
N ILE A 36 -0.93 -6.67 20.97
CA ILE A 36 -2.12 -6.93 21.76
C ILE A 36 -2.88 -5.64 22.02
N ALA A 37 -4.19 -5.73 21.90
CA ALA A 37 -5.13 -4.70 22.36
C ALA A 37 -6.24 -5.33 23.21
N HIS A 38 -6.88 -4.52 24.05
CA HIS A 38 -8.11 -4.86 24.75
C HIS A 38 -9.26 -4.14 24.07
N VAL A 39 -10.33 -4.89 23.80
CA VAL A 39 -11.51 -4.40 23.07
C VAL A 39 -12.76 -4.93 23.77
N GLU A 40 -13.74 -4.06 23.98
CA GLU A 40 -15.06 -4.48 24.44
C GLU A 40 -15.87 -4.98 23.25
N ILE A 41 -16.29 -6.25 23.27
CA ILE A 41 -17.13 -6.91 22.27
C ILE A 41 -18.39 -7.44 23.01
N GLU A 42 -19.59 -6.96 22.61
CA GLU A 42 -20.86 -7.37 23.24
C GLU A 42 -20.85 -7.21 24.79
N GLY A 43 -20.23 -6.14 25.29
CA GLY A 43 -20.15 -5.83 26.72
C GLY A 43 -19.11 -6.65 27.50
N LYS A 44 -18.26 -7.42 26.81
CA LYS A 44 -17.16 -8.19 27.43
C LYS A 44 -15.82 -7.68 26.92
N GLU A 45 -14.86 -7.58 27.82
CA GLU A 45 -13.48 -7.29 27.46
C GLU A 45 -12.81 -8.53 26.88
N GLU A 46 -12.26 -8.37 25.67
CA GLU A 46 -11.53 -9.39 24.93
C GLU A 46 -10.10 -8.95 24.64
N THR A 47 -9.15 -9.87 24.79
CA THR A 47 -7.76 -9.67 24.37
C THR A 47 -7.63 -10.07 22.92
N VAL A 48 -7.24 -9.11 22.07
CA VAL A 48 -7.20 -9.28 20.60
C VAL A 48 -5.79 -9.05 20.06
N HIS A 49 -5.49 -9.68 18.93
CA HIS A 49 -4.23 -9.48 18.23
C HIS A 49 -4.30 -8.26 17.31
N VAL A 50 -3.24 -7.47 17.29
CA VAL A 50 -3.06 -6.34 16.36
C VAL A 50 -2.04 -6.73 15.30
N LYS A 51 -2.48 -6.94 14.07
CA LYS A 51 -1.61 -7.28 12.92
C LYS A 51 -0.81 -6.09 12.39
N ASN A 52 -0.43 -5.16 13.24
CA ASN A 52 0.29 -3.95 12.86
C ASN A 52 1.37 -3.61 13.88
N THR A 53 2.61 -3.53 13.44
CA THR A 53 3.74 -3.13 14.30
C THR A 53 3.90 -1.62 14.43
N GLY A 54 3.22 -0.83 13.60
CA GLY A 54 3.12 0.62 13.68
C GLY A 54 2.44 1.08 14.98
N ARG A 55 2.63 2.33 15.31
CA ARG A 55 2.10 2.87 16.57
C ARG A 55 0.59 3.09 16.52
N CYS A 56 0.07 3.61 15.41
CA CYS A 56 -1.35 3.93 15.19
C CYS A 56 -1.99 4.69 16.38
N LYS A 57 -1.21 5.54 17.07
CA LYS A 57 -1.66 6.22 18.29
C LYS A 57 -2.80 7.21 18.03
N GLU A 58 -2.81 7.82 16.85
CA GLU A 58 -3.81 8.77 16.40
C GLU A 58 -5.13 8.10 15.97
N LEU A 59 -5.09 6.77 15.80
CA LEU A 59 -6.24 5.96 15.40
C LEU A 59 -6.84 5.21 16.59
N LEU A 60 -5.99 4.54 17.37
CA LEU A 60 -6.39 3.65 18.46
C LEU A 60 -6.55 4.46 19.76
N LEU A 61 -7.62 5.27 19.81
CA LEU A 61 -7.99 6.06 20.97
C LEU A 61 -9.05 5.32 21.81
N PRO A 62 -8.98 5.38 23.15
CA PRO A 62 -9.98 4.72 24.00
C PRO A 62 -11.41 5.13 23.62
N GLY A 63 -12.28 4.15 23.44
CA GLY A 63 -13.68 4.35 23.07
C GLY A 63 -13.96 4.38 21.57
N VAL A 64 -12.93 4.39 20.69
CA VAL A 64 -13.14 4.36 19.24
C VAL A 64 -13.74 3.03 18.81
N LYS A 65 -14.61 3.06 17.78
CA LYS A 65 -15.15 1.86 17.16
C LYS A 65 -14.08 1.16 16.33
N VAL A 66 -13.96 -0.14 16.50
CA VAL A 66 -13.03 -1.00 15.78
C VAL A 66 -13.74 -2.21 15.17
N TYR A 67 -13.11 -2.79 14.16
CA TYR A 67 -13.60 -3.99 13.48
C TYR A 67 -12.55 -5.09 13.59
N LEU A 68 -13.04 -6.30 13.92
CA LEU A 68 -12.19 -7.43 14.22
C LEU A 68 -12.61 -8.63 13.39
N GLU A 69 -11.64 -9.33 12.82
CA GLU A 69 -11.86 -10.60 12.17
C GLU A 69 -11.78 -11.72 13.21
N LYS A 70 -12.84 -12.51 13.34
CA LYS A 70 -12.83 -13.71 14.19
C LYS A 70 -12.02 -14.80 13.50
N SER A 71 -10.99 -15.29 14.18
CA SER A 71 -10.17 -16.39 13.66
C SER A 71 -10.95 -17.69 13.55
N GLY A 72 -10.81 -18.38 12.42
CA GLY A 72 -11.32 -19.75 12.25
C GLY A 72 -10.48 -20.82 12.97
N ASN A 73 -9.30 -20.47 13.51
CA ASN A 73 -8.43 -21.43 14.20
C ASN A 73 -8.69 -21.40 15.72
N PRO A 74 -9.31 -22.44 16.30
CA PRO A 74 -9.65 -22.49 17.73
C PRO A 74 -8.43 -22.62 18.65
N ASN A 75 -7.24 -22.97 18.11
CA ASN A 75 -6.03 -23.15 18.90
C ASN A 75 -5.21 -21.86 19.07
N ARG A 76 -5.67 -20.74 18.56
CA ARG A 76 -5.00 -19.44 18.75
C ARG A 76 -5.20 -18.91 20.17
N LYS A 77 -4.16 -18.21 20.67
CA LYS A 77 -4.24 -17.52 21.98
C LYS A 77 -5.23 -16.34 21.98
N THR A 78 -5.44 -15.73 20.81
CA THR A 78 -6.39 -14.62 20.60
C THR A 78 -7.43 -15.06 19.58
N ALA A 79 -8.70 -14.90 19.90
CA ALA A 79 -9.80 -15.28 19.01
C ALA A 79 -10.03 -14.28 17.88
N PHE A 80 -9.51 -13.07 17.99
CA PHE A 80 -9.78 -11.96 17.09
C PHE A 80 -8.50 -11.26 16.64
N ASP A 81 -8.50 -10.79 15.39
CA ASP A 81 -7.51 -9.88 14.82
C ASP A 81 -8.17 -8.51 14.60
N LEU A 82 -7.59 -7.44 15.14
CA LEU A 82 -8.04 -6.08 14.92
C LEU A 82 -7.57 -5.63 13.53
N VAL A 83 -8.53 -5.36 12.62
CA VAL A 83 -8.24 -5.11 11.20
C VAL A 83 -8.56 -3.70 10.73
N ALA A 84 -9.53 -3.02 11.36
CA ALA A 84 -9.88 -1.67 10.98
C ALA A 84 -10.38 -0.83 12.17
N VAL A 85 -10.28 0.49 12.04
CA VAL A 85 -10.69 1.47 13.05
C VAL A 85 -11.44 2.62 12.40
N GLU A 86 -12.48 3.13 13.05
CA GLU A 86 -13.25 4.28 12.60
C GLU A 86 -12.64 5.59 13.11
N LYS A 87 -12.03 6.37 12.24
CA LYS A 87 -11.47 7.69 12.58
C LYS A 87 -12.50 8.78 12.33
N ALA A 88 -12.81 9.56 13.36
CA ALA A 88 -13.74 10.68 13.26
C ALA A 88 -13.31 11.66 12.16
N GLY A 89 -14.27 12.11 11.33
CA GLY A 89 -14.04 13.04 10.23
C GLY A 89 -13.42 12.39 8.96
N LEU A 90 -12.70 11.29 9.10
CA LEU A 90 -12.08 10.59 7.99
C LEU A 90 -12.92 9.41 7.49
N GLY A 91 -13.31 8.51 8.38
CA GLY A 91 -14.00 7.27 8.08
C GLY A 91 -13.21 6.04 8.50
N LEU A 92 -13.45 4.91 7.80
CA LEU A 92 -12.83 3.63 8.14
C LEU A 92 -11.40 3.55 7.62
N VAL A 93 -10.45 3.23 8.50
CA VAL A 93 -9.03 3.04 8.20
C VAL A 93 -8.69 1.56 8.41
N ASN A 94 -8.17 0.90 7.38
CA ASN A 94 -7.64 -0.45 7.53
C ASN A 94 -6.23 -0.39 8.14
N ILE A 95 -6.02 -1.13 9.22
CA ILE A 95 -4.73 -1.17 9.95
C ILE A 95 -4.03 -2.53 9.88
N ASP A 96 -4.57 -3.50 9.14
CA ASP A 96 -3.89 -4.78 8.91
C ASP A 96 -2.67 -4.57 8.00
N SER A 97 -1.47 -4.75 8.55
CA SER A 97 -0.22 -4.54 7.79
C SER A 97 0.02 -5.56 6.67
N GLN A 98 -0.76 -6.63 6.60
CA GLN A 98 -0.69 -7.62 5.51
C GLN A 98 -1.63 -7.27 4.35
N ALA A 99 -2.68 -6.51 4.60
CA ALA A 99 -3.66 -6.12 3.60
C ALA A 99 -3.06 -5.37 2.40
N PRO A 100 -2.12 -4.43 2.55
CA PRO A 100 -1.52 -3.71 1.43
C PRO A 100 -0.90 -4.63 0.37
N ASN A 101 -0.11 -5.63 0.77
CA ASN A 101 0.53 -6.55 -0.16
C ASN A 101 -0.49 -7.45 -0.87
N GLN A 102 -1.54 -7.87 -0.18
CA GLN A 102 -2.60 -8.66 -0.79
C GLN A 102 -3.39 -7.85 -1.83
N VAL A 103 -3.77 -6.63 -1.51
CA VAL A 103 -4.47 -5.72 -2.42
C VAL A 103 -3.63 -5.42 -3.67
N VAL A 104 -2.33 -5.16 -3.50
CA VAL A 104 -1.41 -4.94 -4.63
C VAL A 104 -1.26 -6.19 -5.48
N LEU A 105 -1.15 -7.39 -4.87
CA LEU A 105 -1.10 -8.64 -5.63
C LEU A 105 -2.33 -8.84 -6.51
N GLU A 106 -3.52 -8.56 -5.99
CA GLU A 106 -4.78 -8.67 -6.74
C GLU A 106 -4.83 -7.66 -7.89
N TRP A 107 -4.41 -6.43 -7.63
CA TRP A 107 -4.31 -5.38 -8.64
C TRP A 107 -3.30 -5.73 -9.74
N LEU A 108 -2.10 -6.23 -9.39
CA LEU A 108 -1.08 -6.63 -10.35
C LEU A 108 -1.57 -7.74 -11.29
N ARG A 109 -2.39 -8.66 -10.82
CA ARG A 109 -2.95 -9.76 -11.64
C ARG A 109 -3.78 -9.30 -12.82
N VAL A 110 -4.27 -8.06 -12.80
CA VAL A 110 -5.04 -7.47 -13.93
C VAL A 110 -4.16 -7.21 -15.15
N PHE A 111 -2.85 -7.03 -14.95
CA PHE A 111 -1.94 -6.54 -15.98
C PHE A 111 -1.21 -7.64 -16.80
N ALA A 112 -1.59 -8.91 -16.60
CA ALA A 112 -1.08 -10.06 -17.38
C ALA A 112 0.45 -10.07 -17.53
N PHE A 113 1.17 -10.24 -16.42
CA PHE A 113 2.62 -10.45 -16.42
C PHE A 113 2.95 -11.89 -16.83
N GLU A 114 4.03 -12.10 -17.59
CA GLU A 114 4.59 -13.43 -17.89
C GLU A 114 5.08 -14.10 -16.61
N LYS A 115 5.51 -13.26 -15.64
CA LYS A 115 5.94 -13.73 -14.33
C LYS A 115 5.59 -12.70 -13.27
N LEU A 116 4.93 -13.17 -12.22
CA LEU A 116 4.59 -12.39 -11.02
C LEU A 116 4.97 -13.22 -9.80
N LYS A 117 5.98 -12.77 -9.06
CA LYS A 117 6.48 -13.44 -7.85
C LYS A 117 6.38 -12.53 -6.64
N PRO A 118 5.48 -12.82 -5.70
CA PRO A 118 5.50 -12.19 -4.38
C PRO A 118 6.74 -12.60 -3.58
N GLU A 119 7.13 -11.78 -2.61
CA GLU A 119 8.18 -12.06 -1.63
C GLU A 119 9.50 -12.49 -2.30
N TYR A 120 9.92 -11.77 -3.33
CA TYR A 120 11.08 -12.11 -4.13
C TYR A 120 12.39 -11.71 -3.45
N VAL A 121 13.33 -12.64 -3.35
CA VAL A 121 14.68 -12.35 -2.84
C VAL A 121 15.47 -11.63 -3.92
N PHE A 122 15.83 -10.39 -3.65
CA PHE A 122 16.67 -9.55 -4.47
C PHE A 122 17.91 -9.14 -3.66
N ARG A 123 19.09 -9.64 -4.05
CA ARG A 123 20.34 -9.48 -3.29
C ARG A 123 20.16 -9.94 -1.82
N ASP A 124 20.48 -9.05 -0.87
CA ASP A 124 20.41 -9.30 0.58
C ASP A 124 19.08 -8.91 1.21
N SER A 125 18.06 -8.64 0.38
CA SER A 125 16.74 -8.23 0.82
C SER A 125 15.64 -9.00 0.12
N ARG A 126 14.43 -8.80 0.62
CA ARG A 126 13.21 -9.29 0.01
C ARG A 126 12.38 -8.09 -0.41
N VAL A 127 12.05 -8.02 -1.70
CA VAL A 127 11.09 -7.06 -2.25
C VAL A 127 9.71 -7.69 -2.32
N ASP A 128 8.67 -6.89 -2.21
CA ASP A 128 7.32 -7.41 -2.15
C ASP A 128 6.89 -8.10 -3.44
N PHE A 129 7.29 -7.55 -4.62
CA PHE A 129 6.97 -8.18 -5.92
C PHE A 129 8.10 -8.04 -6.93
N TYR A 130 8.32 -9.14 -7.65
CA TYR A 130 9.10 -9.17 -8.90
C TYR A 130 8.18 -9.53 -10.05
N MET A 131 8.28 -8.79 -11.17
CA MET A 131 7.47 -9.03 -12.36
C MET A 131 8.33 -9.03 -13.61
N GLU A 132 7.90 -9.83 -14.61
CA GLU A 132 8.45 -9.82 -15.97
C GLU A 132 7.32 -9.58 -16.99
N ARG A 133 7.60 -8.75 -18.00
CA ARG A 133 6.68 -8.48 -19.08
C ARG A 133 7.43 -8.16 -20.38
N ASP A 134 6.98 -8.71 -21.50
CA ASP A 134 7.54 -8.45 -22.83
C ASP A 134 7.11 -7.10 -23.39
N MET A 135 5.89 -6.67 -23.08
CA MET A 135 5.36 -5.37 -23.47
C MET A 135 5.44 -4.35 -22.32
N ALA A 136 5.40 -3.07 -22.65
CA ALA A 136 5.27 -2.02 -21.65
C ALA A 136 3.98 -2.17 -20.86
N LEU A 137 4.01 -1.76 -19.61
CA LEU A 137 2.79 -1.65 -18.79
C LEU A 137 1.86 -0.60 -19.40
N PRO A 138 0.54 -0.86 -19.41
CA PRO A 138 -0.42 0.07 -20.01
C PRO A 138 -0.49 1.38 -19.23
N GLU A 139 -0.98 2.44 -19.87
CA GLU A 139 -1.13 3.77 -19.25
C GLU A 139 -1.96 3.70 -17.96
N ALA A 140 -2.98 2.85 -17.93
CA ALA A 140 -3.82 2.62 -16.74
C ALA A 140 -3.04 2.17 -15.49
N PHE A 141 -1.91 1.47 -15.65
CA PHE A 141 -1.02 1.14 -14.53
C PHE A 141 -0.39 2.39 -13.92
N TRP A 142 -0.03 3.36 -14.78
CA TRP A 142 0.67 4.57 -14.39
C TRP A 142 -0.26 5.72 -13.99
N GLU A 143 -1.59 5.51 -14.05
CA GLU A 143 -2.58 6.52 -13.58
C GLU A 143 -2.41 6.87 -12.10
N TYR A 144 -1.81 5.98 -11.33
CA TYR A 144 -1.50 6.16 -9.92
C TYR A 144 -0.12 6.80 -9.65
N GLY A 145 0.59 7.20 -10.70
CA GLY A 145 1.91 7.84 -10.60
C GLY A 145 1.86 9.23 -9.97
N GLU A 146 3.03 9.75 -9.64
CA GLU A 146 3.19 11.09 -9.09
C GLU A 146 2.55 12.16 -9.97
N ARG A 147 1.92 13.13 -9.32
CA ARG A 147 1.37 14.32 -9.94
C ARG A 147 2.07 15.52 -9.34
N GLU A 148 2.48 16.46 -10.16
CA GLU A 148 2.99 17.75 -9.73
C GLU A 148 1.91 18.81 -9.89
N GLU A 149 1.75 19.66 -8.90
CA GLU A 149 0.93 20.86 -9.01
C GLU A 149 1.79 21.98 -9.60
N ILE A 150 1.57 22.29 -10.89
CA ILE A 150 2.24 23.40 -11.56
C ILE A 150 1.20 24.50 -11.82
N ASN A 151 1.42 25.68 -11.24
CA ASN A 151 0.55 26.86 -11.37
C ASN A 151 -0.91 26.61 -10.96
N GLY A 152 -1.15 25.88 -9.86
CA GLY A 152 -2.48 25.61 -9.34
C GLY A 152 -3.30 24.61 -10.16
N LYS A 153 -2.65 23.86 -11.05
CA LYS A 153 -3.25 22.73 -11.79
C LYS A 153 -2.42 21.48 -11.57
N GLU A 154 -3.07 20.40 -11.18
CA GLU A 154 -2.44 19.08 -11.18
C GLU A 154 -2.03 18.72 -12.62
N GLN A 155 -0.73 18.61 -12.83
CA GLN A 155 -0.17 18.08 -14.08
C GLN A 155 0.55 16.78 -13.76
N ARG A 156 0.31 15.75 -14.60
CA ARG A 156 1.16 14.56 -14.59
C ARG A 156 2.57 14.98 -14.98
N VAL A 157 3.55 14.49 -14.24
CA VAL A 157 4.95 14.77 -14.54
C VAL A 157 5.24 14.31 -15.97
N GLU A 158 5.48 15.24 -16.88
CA GLU A 158 5.77 14.94 -18.30
C GLU A 158 6.98 14.00 -18.46
N ASN A 159 7.89 13.98 -17.46
CA ASN A 159 8.99 13.03 -17.40
C ASN A 159 8.57 11.56 -17.42
N ILE A 160 7.35 11.22 -16.97
CA ILE A 160 6.81 9.87 -17.11
C ILE A 160 6.57 9.54 -18.60
N ARG A 161 6.11 10.50 -19.40
CA ARG A 161 5.88 10.30 -20.85
C ARG A 161 7.18 10.14 -21.64
N MET A 162 8.21 10.96 -21.38
CA MET A 162 9.49 10.85 -22.10
C MET A 162 10.21 9.54 -21.77
N GLN A 163 10.25 9.16 -20.49
CA GLN A 163 10.82 7.87 -20.09
C GLN A 163 9.99 6.67 -20.52
N HIS A 164 8.66 6.82 -20.74
CA HIS A 164 7.83 5.79 -21.38
C HIS A 164 8.21 5.56 -22.82
N GLN A 165 8.53 6.61 -23.59
CA GLN A 165 8.95 6.47 -25.00
C GLN A 165 10.31 5.78 -25.13
N GLU A 166 11.25 6.04 -24.23
CA GLU A 166 12.54 5.33 -24.21
C GLU A 166 12.38 3.85 -23.85
N ILE A 167 11.47 3.52 -22.92
CA ILE A 167 11.16 2.12 -22.55
C ILE A 167 10.44 1.39 -23.70
N LEU A 168 9.61 2.08 -24.47
CA LEU A 168 8.87 1.51 -25.62
C LEU A 168 9.78 1.14 -26.81
N ASN A 169 10.97 1.75 -26.93
CA ASN A 169 11.88 1.56 -28.07
C ASN A 169 12.82 0.34 -27.94
N VAL A 170 12.77 -0.41 -26.82
CA VAL A 170 13.55 -1.63 -26.64
C VAL A 170 12.73 -2.83 -27.13
N SER A 171 12.67 -3.03 -28.43
CA SER A 171 12.01 -4.20 -29.02
C SER A 171 12.78 -5.49 -28.69
N GLY A 172 12.10 -6.46 -28.10
CA GLY A 172 12.58 -7.82 -27.97
C GLY A 172 13.16 -8.23 -26.61
N ASN A 173 13.27 -7.35 -25.61
CA ASN A 173 13.75 -7.71 -24.28
C ASN A 173 12.61 -7.72 -23.24
N ILE A 174 12.53 -8.81 -22.48
CA ILE A 174 11.63 -8.89 -21.31
C ILE A 174 11.99 -7.81 -20.29
N ARG A 175 11.04 -6.97 -19.96
CA ARG A 175 11.17 -5.94 -18.94
C ARG A 175 11.03 -6.56 -17.57
N LYS A 176 11.93 -6.20 -16.66
CA LYS A 176 11.93 -6.69 -15.28
C LYS A 176 11.57 -5.56 -14.33
N TYR A 177 10.63 -5.83 -13.46
CA TYR A 177 10.11 -4.87 -12.51
C TYR A 177 10.34 -5.36 -11.08
N LEU A 178 10.68 -4.44 -10.19
CA LEU A 178 10.66 -4.65 -8.74
C LEU A 178 9.68 -3.64 -8.13
N LEU A 179 8.81 -4.12 -7.26
CA LEU A 179 7.83 -3.27 -6.58
C LEU A 179 7.87 -3.53 -5.09
N GLU A 180 8.05 -2.45 -4.35
CA GLU A 180 7.99 -2.41 -2.88
C GLU A 180 6.71 -1.70 -2.44
N VAL A 181 6.01 -2.25 -1.47
CA VAL A 181 4.73 -1.76 -0.94
C VAL A 181 4.94 -1.08 0.41
N LYS A 182 4.28 0.06 0.60
CA LYS A 182 4.19 0.73 1.91
C LYS A 182 2.73 1.05 2.20
N GLY A 183 2.17 0.45 3.26
CA GLY A 183 0.85 0.80 3.76
C GLY A 183 0.88 2.14 4.48
N CYS A 184 0.01 3.06 4.10
CA CYS A 184 -0.14 4.36 4.74
C CYS A 184 -1.48 4.42 5.48
N THR A 185 -1.40 4.68 6.79
CA THR A 185 -2.55 4.84 7.71
C THR A 185 -2.52 6.14 8.51
N LEU A 186 -1.38 6.86 8.48
CA LEU A 186 -1.24 8.15 9.15
C LEU A 186 -1.77 9.26 8.26
N GLU A 187 -2.76 10.00 8.76
CA GLU A 187 -3.36 11.14 8.06
C GLU A 187 -3.40 12.36 8.96
N ARG A 188 -3.08 13.52 8.38
CA ARG A 188 -3.23 14.85 8.97
C ARG A 188 -3.80 15.79 7.90
N ASP A 189 -4.94 16.40 8.18
CA ASP A 189 -5.58 17.40 7.31
C ASP A 189 -5.81 16.95 5.86
N GLY A 190 -6.22 15.68 5.65
CA GLY A 190 -6.49 15.12 4.34
C GLY A 190 -5.26 14.62 3.58
N ILE A 191 -4.08 14.66 4.19
CA ILE A 191 -2.81 14.25 3.60
C ILE A 191 -2.28 13.02 4.33
N GLY A 192 -1.86 12.01 3.56
CA GLY A 192 -1.18 10.83 4.09
C GLY A 192 0.28 11.12 4.42
N TYR A 193 0.81 10.48 5.47
CA TYR A 193 2.22 10.57 5.84
C TYR A 193 2.81 9.19 6.08
N PHE A 194 4.04 8.99 5.63
CA PHE A 194 4.81 7.77 5.88
C PHE A 194 6.27 8.12 6.21
N PRO A 195 6.90 7.47 7.20
CA PRO A 195 6.37 6.44 8.10
C PRO A 195 5.64 7.01 9.34
N ASP A 196 4.84 6.20 10.01
CA ASP A 196 4.22 6.50 11.31
C ASP A 196 5.19 6.33 12.50
N ALA A 197 6.28 5.60 12.28
CA ALA A 197 7.39 5.38 13.21
C ALA A 197 8.72 5.29 12.45
N PRO A 198 9.88 5.55 13.09
CA PRO A 198 11.19 5.39 12.44
C PRO A 198 11.37 4.01 11.80
N THR A 199 11.83 3.95 10.56
CA THR A 199 11.93 2.72 9.75
C THR A 199 13.27 2.62 8.98
N GLU A 200 14.30 2.07 9.60
CA GLU A 200 15.57 1.78 8.94
C GLU A 200 15.40 0.79 7.78
N ARG A 201 14.49 -0.18 7.95
CA ARG A 201 14.14 -1.11 6.88
C ARG A 201 13.54 -0.39 5.66
N GLY A 202 12.74 0.65 5.87
CA GLY A 202 12.18 1.46 4.79
C GLY A 202 13.28 2.18 3.99
N VAL A 203 14.26 2.77 4.67
CA VAL A 203 15.43 3.41 4.05
C VAL A 203 16.24 2.39 3.25
N LYS A 204 16.52 1.21 3.84
CA LYS A 204 17.24 0.13 3.16
C LYS A 204 16.53 -0.28 1.85
N HIS A 205 15.22 -0.49 1.88
CA HIS A 205 14.45 -0.88 0.69
C HIS A 205 14.50 0.18 -0.42
N LEU A 206 14.42 1.48 -0.08
CA LEU A 206 14.56 2.56 -1.06
C LEU A 206 15.92 2.56 -1.74
N ARG A 207 16.99 2.39 -0.97
CA ARG A 207 18.35 2.29 -1.51
C ARG A 207 18.54 1.07 -2.39
N GLU A 208 17.88 -0.03 -2.10
CA GLU A 208 17.91 -1.24 -2.94
C GLU A 208 17.15 -1.05 -4.25
N LEU A 209 15.99 -0.39 -4.22
CA LEU A 209 15.27 0.01 -5.43
C LEU A 209 16.14 0.94 -6.30
N THR A 210 16.83 1.91 -5.69
CA THR A 210 17.78 2.79 -6.39
C THR A 210 18.89 2.01 -7.09
N LYS A 211 19.47 1.02 -6.43
CA LYS A 211 20.49 0.14 -7.03
C LYS A 211 19.91 -0.72 -8.16
N ALA A 212 18.68 -1.17 -8.03
CA ALA A 212 18.03 -1.97 -9.05
C ALA A 212 17.87 -1.23 -10.39
N ILE A 213 17.65 0.08 -10.37
CA ILE A 213 17.65 0.92 -11.58
C ILE A 213 18.97 0.77 -12.35
N GLN A 214 20.12 0.80 -11.65
CA GLN A 214 21.44 0.66 -12.26
C GLN A 214 21.67 -0.72 -12.87
N GLU A 215 20.91 -1.73 -12.47
CA GLU A 215 20.94 -3.11 -13.01
C GLU A 215 19.90 -3.33 -14.12
N GLY A 216 19.23 -2.27 -14.57
CA GLY A 216 18.26 -2.32 -15.67
C GLY A 216 16.86 -2.78 -15.27
N TYR A 217 16.53 -2.79 -13.97
CA TYR A 217 15.17 -3.01 -13.50
C TYR A 217 14.36 -1.72 -13.56
N ILE A 218 13.07 -1.85 -13.76
CA ILE A 218 12.11 -0.78 -13.50
C ILE A 218 11.67 -0.93 -12.04
N ALA A 219 12.13 -0.02 -11.19
CA ALA A 219 11.86 -0.07 -9.76
C ALA A 219 10.68 0.85 -9.39
N ILE A 220 9.80 0.35 -8.53
CA ILE A 220 8.53 0.97 -8.17
C ILE A 220 8.38 0.94 -6.65
N LEU A 221 8.05 2.09 -6.05
CA LEU A 221 7.54 2.19 -4.69
C LEU A 221 6.05 2.49 -4.76
N ALA A 222 5.21 1.66 -4.13
CA ALA A 222 3.77 1.84 -4.09
C ALA A 222 3.30 2.15 -2.67
N PHE A 223 2.73 3.34 -2.46
CA PHE A 223 2.03 3.68 -1.23
C PHE A 223 0.58 3.22 -1.35
N VAL A 224 0.17 2.23 -0.56
CA VAL A 224 -1.22 1.79 -0.43
C VAL A 224 -1.89 2.64 0.65
N ILE A 225 -2.82 3.48 0.25
CA ILE A 225 -3.51 4.43 1.14
C ILE A 225 -4.76 3.75 1.68
N ALA A 226 -4.63 3.17 2.87
CA ALA A 226 -5.64 2.29 3.48
C ALA A 226 -6.75 3.08 4.21
N MET A 227 -7.18 4.20 3.64
CA MET A 227 -8.16 5.12 4.23
C MET A 227 -8.87 5.97 3.16
N PRO A 228 -10.10 6.44 3.40
CA PRO A 228 -10.82 7.29 2.46
C PRO A 228 -10.29 8.74 2.47
N LYS A 229 -10.65 9.50 1.44
CA LYS A 229 -10.41 10.96 1.30
C LYS A 229 -8.94 11.37 1.24
N VAL A 230 -8.01 10.44 1.11
CA VAL A 230 -6.57 10.70 0.97
C VAL A 230 -6.12 10.11 -0.35
N SER A 231 -5.41 10.90 -1.15
CA SER A 231 -4.91 10.49 -2.47
C SER A 231 -3.38 10.61 -2.61
N MET A 232 -2.72 11.26 -1.66
CA MET A 232 -1.28 11.52 -1.69
C MET A 232 -0.63 11.16 -0.37
N VAL A 233 0.66 10.79 -0.41
CA VAL A 233 1.46 10.47 0.77
C VAL A 233 2.76 11.26 0.72
N TYR A 234 3.02 12.03 1.76
CA TYR A 234 4.28 12.75 1.94
C TYR A 234 5.22 12.01 2.90
N PRO A 235 6.54 12.19 2.74
CA PRO A 235 7.49 11.68 3.72
C PRO A 235 7.33 12.39 5.06
N ASN A 236 7.17 11.62 6.13
CA ASN A 236 7.09 12.14 7.50
C ASN A 236 8.50 12.41 8.04
N VAL A 237 9.09 13.51 7.56
CA VAL A 237 10.47 13.90 7.91
C VAL A 237 10.65 14.23 9.39
N GLU A 238 9.57 14.66 10.07
CA GLU A 238 9.57 14.88 11.52
C GLU A 238 9.78 13.57 12.29
N THR A 239 9.23 12.48 11.77
CA THR A 239 9.35 11.14 12.36
C THR A 239 10.66 10.47 11.95
N HIS A 240 11.05 10.58 10.65
CA HIS A 240 12.24 9.93 10.13
C HIS A 240 12.79 10.65 8.90
N LYS A 241 13.65 11.65 9.13
CA LYS A 241 14.26 12.45 8.06
C LYS A 241 14.99 11.58 7.03
N ALA A 242 15.73 10.54 7.48
CA ALA A 242 16.48 9.67 6.59
C ALA A 242 15.60 8.91 5.58
N PHE A 243 14.32 8.66 5.90
CA PHE A 243 13.38 8.10 4.93
C PHE A 243 13.03 9.13 3.84
N GLY A 244 12.80 10.39 4.24
CA GLY A 244 12.54 11.48 3.28
C GLY A 244 13.72 11.71 2.32
N ASP A 245 14.94 11.76 2.87
CA ASP A 245 16.16 11.89 2.07
C ASP A 245 16.32 10.72 1.08
N ALA A 246 16.14 9.48 1.55
CA ALA A 246 16.24 8.29 0.70
C ALA A 246 15.13 8.20 -0.36
N LEU A 247 13.92 8.71 -0.07
CA LEU A 247 12.84 8.79 -1.04
C LEU A 247 13.18 9.75 -2.17
N GLU A 248 13.75 10.91 -1.83
CA GLU A 248 14.17 11.89 -2.81
C GLU A 248 15.33 11.36 -3.68
N GLU A 249 16.35 10.73 -3.07
CA GLU A 249 17.42 10.05 -3.79
C GLU A 249 16.88 8.99 -4.76
N ALA A 250 15.90 8.18 -4.32
CA ALA A 250 15.28 7.15 -5.14
C ALA A 250 14.51 7.76 -6.33
N ARG A 251 13.76 8.84 -6.10
CA ARG A 251 13.04 9.59 -7.14
C ARG A 251 13.99 10.13 -8.20
N GLN A 252 15.07 10.78 -7.79
CA GLN A 252 16.10 11.30 -8.70
C GLN A 252 16.81 10.21 -9.49
N ALA A 253 16.97 9.01 -8.92
CA ALA A 253 17.53 7.85 -9.59
C ALA A 253 16.55 7.18 -10.59
N GLY A 254 15.29 7.60 -10.62
CA GLY A 254 14.27 7.08 -11.56
C GLY A 254 13.34 6.00 -10.99
N VAL A 255 13.36 5.76 -9.67
CA VAL A 255 12.34 4.92 -9.01
C VAL A 255 10.97 5.58 -9.19
N LYS A 256 10.00 4.81 -9.67
CA LYS A 256 8.64 5.28 -9.87
C LYS A 256 7.85 5.21 -8.58
N ILE A 257 7.14 6.27 -8.25
CA ILE A 257 6.30 6.32 -7.05
C ILE A 257 4.83 6.22 -7.49
N LEU A 258 4.11 5.28 -6.90
CA LEU A 258 2.66 5.12 -7.09
C LEU A 258 1.93 5.42 -5.79
N TYR A 259 0.80 6.11 -5.90
CA TYR A 259 -0.15 6.34 -4.82
C TYR A 259 -1.42 5.56 -5.14
N LEU A 260 -1.70 4.53 -4.34
CA LEU A 260 -2.80 3.59 -4.56
C LEU A 260 -3.90 3.85 -3.50
N PRO A 261 -4.83 4.80 -3.76
CA PRO A 261 -5.94 5.03 -2.84
C PRO A 261 -6.84 3.80 -2.81
N CYS A 262 -7.32 3.44 -1.62
CA CYS A 262 -8.16 2.28 -1.42
C CYS A 262 -9.56 2.65 -0.94
N THR A 263 -10.54 1.92 -1.45
CA THR A 263 -11.84 1.81 -0.81
C THR A 263 -11.72 0.81 0.33
N VAL A 264 -12.10 1.23 1.53
CA VAL A 264 -12.06 0.43 2.75
C VAL A 264 -13.46 0.20 3.25
N THR A 265 -13.83 -1.05 3.46
CA THR A 265 -15.06 -1.45 4.14
C THR A 265 -14.72 -2.32 5.35
N LYS A 266 -15.69 -2.60 6.19
CA LYS A 266 -15.47 -3.52 7.32
C LYS A 266 -15.15 -4.95 6.84
N GLU A 267 -15.62 -5.32 5.67
CA GLU A 267 -15.42 -6.64 5.09
C GLU A 267 -14.16 -6.75 4.23
N GLY A 268 -13.46 -5.66 3.90
CA GLY A 268 -12.28 -5.74 3.06
C GLY A 268 -11.77 -4.41 2.50
N MET A 269 -10.81 -4.52 1.61
CA MET A 269 -10.16 -3.36 0.99
C MET A 269 -9.76 -3.69 -0.45
N TRP A 270 -9.81 -2.69 -1.35
CA TRP A 270 -9.34 -2.78 -2.74
C TRP A 270 -8.89 -1.42 -3.25
N ILE A 271 -8.02 -1.40 -4.27
CA ILE A 271 -7.58 -0.15 -4.91
C ILE A 271 -8.78 0.50 -5.61
N SER A 272 -9.00 1.78 -5.33
CA SER A 272 -10.06 2.59 -5.96
C SER A 272 -9.68 2.90 -7.41
N SER A 273 -10.67 2.84 -8.30
CA SER A 273 -10.56 3.27 -9.71
C SER A 273 -10.81 4.75 -9.85
#